data_91b6a51d1dd2e23a6f97abce51a91a6e
#
_entry.id   91b6a51d1dd2e23a6f97abce51a91a6e
#
_cell.length_a   1.000
_cell.length_b   1.000
_cell.length_c   1.000
_cell.angle_alpha   90.00
_cell.angle_beta   90.00
_cell.angle_gamma   90.00
#
_symmetry.space_group_name_H-M   'P 1'
#
loop_
_entity.id
_entity.type
_entity.pdbx_description
1 polymer ?
#
loop_
_entity_poly.entity_id
_entity_poly.type
_entity_poly.pdbx_seq_one_letter_code
_entity_poly.pdbx_strand_id
1 'polypeptide(L)'
;VNKAEGTLTMIYRIIGEATHILADVCSGDELSIVGPLGHGFDMSAKKPLLVGGGLGLAPLLFLAEGFGTGQAHILMGGRTAEELFWTKLYQELCSEMFLTTDDGSVGTKGTVMALLPQLFKDGGTDCVYVCGPVPNMRAVATA
;
A
#
# COMPACT_ATOMS: atom_id res chain seq x y z
N VAL A 1 3.47 12.07 -5.56
CA VAL A 1 4.06 13.24 -6.26
C VAL A 1 3.04 13.79 -7.24
N ASN A 2 2.58 15.00 -7.04
CA ASN A 2 1.75 15.70 -8.02
C ASN A 2 2.66 16.62 -8.88
N LYS A 3 2.95 16.19 -10.10
CA LYS A 3 3.82 16.95 -11.01
C LYS A 3 3.19 18.24 -11.51
N ALA A 4 1.87 18.30 -11.63
CA ALA A 4 1.16 19.49 -12.12
C ALA A 4 1.20 20.62 -11.09
N GLU A 5 1.15 20.30 -9.82
CA GLU A 5 1.19 21.25 -8.71
C GLU A 5 2.60 21.42 -8.12
N GLY A 6 3.56 20.61 -8.55
CA GLY A 6 4.92 20.61 -7.99
C GLY A 6 4.97 20.19 -6.52
N THR A 7 4.05 19.32 -6.09
CA THR A 7 3.95 18.90 -4.69
C THR A 7 4.41 17.48 -4.45
N LEU A 8 4.97 17.23 -3.25
CA LEU A 8 5.36 15.93 -2.75
C LEU A 8 4.64 15.67 -1.42
N THR A 9 3.93 14.55 -1.33
CA THR A 9 3.31 14.09 -0.09
C THR A 9 4.12 12.95 0.49
N MET A 10 4.50 13.05 1.75
CA MET A 10 5.18 12.00 2.50
C MET A 10 4.29 11.53 3.64
N ILE A 11 4.25 10.21 3.85
CA ILE A 11 3.56 9.58 4.97
C ILE A 11 4.60 8.83 5.79
N TYR A 12 4.67 9.14 7.08
CA TYR A 12 5.66 8.56 7.98
C TYR A 12 5.06 8.30 9.35
N ARG A 13 5.71 7.41 10.10
CA ARG A 13 5.42 7.17 11.51
C ARG A 13 6.52 7.78 12.36
N ILE A 14 6.15 8.44 13.45
CA ILE A 14 7.11 8.98 14.41
C ILE A 14 7.63 7.84 15.27
N ILE A 15 8.89 7.43 15.06
CA ILE A 15 9.53 6.30 15.77
C ILE A 15 10.98 6.56 16.18
N GLY A 16 11.59 7.65 15.73
CA GLY A 16 12.99 7.99 16.02
C GLY A 16 13.25 9.46 15.89
N GLU A 17 14.47 9.90 16.26
CA GLU A 17 14.86 11.30 16.33
C GLU A 17 14.55 12.08 15.05
N ALA A 18 14.95 11.56 13.89
CA ALA A 18 14.70 12.22 12.60
C ALA A 18 13.20 12.43 12.30
N THR A 19 12.35 11.45 12.63
CA THR A 19 10.91 11.57 12.42
C THR A 19 10.23 12.46 13.47
N HIS A 20 10.81 12.62 14.67
CA HIS A 20 10.38 13.64 15.64
C HIS A 20 10.70 15.04 15.11
N ILE A 21 11.94 15.27 14.64
CA ILE A 21 12.33 16.56 14.04
C ILE A 21 11.40 16.90 12.86
N LEU A 22 11.11 15.92 12.01
CA LEU A 22 10.20 16.11 10.88
C LEU A 22 8.77 16.47 11.34
N ALA A 23 8.32 15.96 12.47
CA ALA A 23 6.99 16.26 13.02
C ALA A 23 6.86 17.69 13.57
N ASP A 24 7.97 18.31 13.92
CA ASP A 24 8.02 19.70 14.42
C ASP A 24 8.05 20.73 13.28
N VAL A 25 8.22 20.29 12.03
CA VAL A 25 8.24 21.16 10.84
C VAL A 25 6.87 21.80 10.63
N CYS A 26 6.86 23.11 10.47
CA CYS A 26 5.66 23.91 10.30
C CYS A 26 5.50 24.45 8.88
N SER A 27 4.32 24.95 8.58
CA SER A 27 4.07 25.62 7.30
C SER A 27 4.95 26.86 7.14
N GLY A 28 5.69 26.94 6.05
CA GLY A 28 6.66 27.98 5.75
C GLY A 28 8.11 27.60 6.00
N ASP A 29 8.35 26.46 6.64
CA ASP A 29 9.70 25.91 6.81
C ASP A 29 10.21 25.29 5.51
N GLU A 30 11.52 25.31 5.33
CA GLU A 30 12.19 24.72 4.18
C GLU A 30 12.81 23.36 4.51
N LEU A 31 12.60 22.38 3.66
CA LEU A 31 13.21 21.06 3.75
C LEU A 31 14.08 20.79 2.53
N SER A 32 15.31 20.31 2.76
CA SER A 32 16.17 19.83 1.69
C SER A 32 15.87 18.37 1.39
N ILE A 33 15.51 18.07 0.15
CA ILE A 33 15.16 16.72 -0.31
C ILE A 33 16.14 16.29 -1.40
N VAL A 34 16.67 15.08 -1.28
CA VAL A 34 17.50 14.44 -2.31
C VAL A 34 16.72 13.28 -2.91
N GLY A 35 16.53 13.31 -4.20
CA GLY A 35 15.79 12.26 -4.93
C GLY A 35 15.65 12.56 -6.44
N PRO A 36 15.07 11.62 -7.22
CA PRO A 36 14.68 10.28 -6.81
C PRO A 36 15.89 9.37 -6.58
N LEU A 37 15.83 8.50 -5.59
CA LEU A 37 16.87 7.54 -5.25
C LEU A 37 16.31 6.10 -5.31
N GLY A 38 17.20 5.14 -5.61
CA GLY A 38 16.87 3.71 -5.67
C GLY A 38 16.12 3.31 -6.93
N HIS A 39 15.42 2.18 -6.83
CA HIS A 39 14.65 1.59 -7.91
C HIS A 39 13.18 1.47 -7.47
N GLY A 40 12.26 1.80 -8.36
CA GLY A 40 10.84 1.62 -8.15
C GLY A 40 10.38 0.19 -8.44
N PHE A 41 9.08 -0.04 -8.31
CA PHE A 41 8.46 -1.28 -8.75
C PHE A 41 8.50 -1.41 -10.27
N ASP A 42 8.63 -2.65 -10.75
CA ASP A 42 8.42 -2.95 -12.18
C ASP A 42 6.91 -2.81 -12.48
N MET A 43 6.57 -2.00 -13.48
CA MET A 43 5.20 -1.68 -13.87
C MET A 43 4.73 -2.51 -15.07
N SER A 44 5.38 -3.63 -15.39
CA SER A 44 5.09 -4.43 -16.59
C SER A 44 3.85 -5.33 -16.46
N ALA A 45 3.33 -5.52 -15.24
CA ALA A 45 2.16 -6.36 -14.98
C ALA A 45 0.91 -5.85 -15.71
N LYS A 46 0.13 -6.80 -16.24
CA LYS A 46 -1.16 -6.53 -16.89
C LYS A 46 -2.35 -6.76 -15.95
N LYS A 47 -2.15 -7.57 -14.92
CA LYS A 47 -3.15 -7.90 -13.90
C LYS A 47 -2.49 -7.84 -12.51
N PRO A 48 -2.07 -6.63 -12.07
CA PRO A 48 -1.37 -6.47 -10.81
C PRO A 48 -2.29 -6.70 -9.61
N LEU A 49 -1.82 -7.52 -8.65
CA LEU A 49 -2.41 -7.63 -7.32
C LEU A 49 -1.50 -6.90 -6.32
N LEU A 50 -2.01 -5.86 -5.71
CA LEU A 50 -1.34 -5.14 -4.64
C LEU A 50 -1.71 -5.80 -3.30
N VAL A 51 -0.73 -6.12 -2.47
CA VAL A 51 -0.98 -6.73 -1.15
C VAL A 51 -0.31 -5.87 -0.09
N GLY A 52 -1.10 -5.28 0.78
CA GLY A 52 -0.58 -4.30 1.73
C GLY A 52 -1.20 -4.35 3.12
N GLY A 53 -0.45 -3.79 4.09
CA GLY A 53 -0.94 -3.61 5.45
C GLY A 53 -0.23 -2.47 6.18
N GLY A 54 -0.98 -1.76 7.02
CA GLY A 54 -0.46 -0.62 7.76
C GLY A 54 0.12 0.47 6.86
N LEU A 55 1.31 0.99 7.19
CA LEU A 55 1.97 2.02 6.37
C LEU A 55 2.41 1.53 4.98
N GLY A 56 2.49 0.21 4.75
CA GLY A 56 2.78 -0.36 3.44
C GLY A 56 1.72 -0.03 2.39
N LEU A 57 0.54 0.41 2.81
CA LEU A 57 -0.49 0.90 1.90
C LEU A 57 -0.10 2.22 1.21
N ALA A 58 0.73 3.08 1.82
CA ALA A 58 1.11 4.35 1.21
C ALA A 58 1.86 4.22 -0.13
N PRO A 59 2.97 3.44 -0.24
CA PRO A 59 3.64 3.24 -1.53
C PRO A 59 2.79 2.47 -2.54
N LEU A 60 1.92 1.56 -2.09
CA LEU A 60 1.02 0.82 -2.97
C LEU A 60 -0.09 1.70 -3.55
N LEU A 61 -0.53 2.74 -2.83
CA LEU A 61 -1.48 3.72 -3.37
C LEU A 61 -0.87 4.46 -4.58
N PHE A 62 0.37 4.93 -4.43
CA PHE A 62 1.09 5.57 -5.52
C PHE A 62 1.34 4.62 -6.71
N LEU A 63 1.58 3.34 -6.41
CA LEU A 63 1.71 2.31 -7.44
C LEU A 63 0.38 2.06 -8.16
N ALA A 64 -0.74 2.02 -7.45
CA ALA A 64 -2.08 1.89 -8.04
C ALA A 64 -2.41 3.05 -9.00
N GLU A 65 -2.08 4.29 -8.60
CA GLU A 65 -2.19 5.47 -9.48
C GLU A 65 -1.37 5.29 -10.76
N GLY A 66 -0.16 4.74 -10.65
CA GLY A 66 0.74 4.51 -11.77
C GLY A 66 0.21 3.49 -12.78
N PHE A 67 -0.50 2.45 -12.34
CA PHE A 67 -1.16 1.49 -13.24
C PHE A 67 -2.39 2.09 -13.93
N GLY A 68 -3.03 3.08 -13.32
CA GLY A 68 -4.26 3.71 -13.79
C GLY A 68 -5.51 3.10 -13.17
N THR A 69 -6.58 3.89 -13.17
CA THR A 69 -7.86 3.52 -12.55
C THR A 69 -8.43 2.22 -13.13
N GLY A 70 -8.81 1.31 -12.26
CA GLY A 70 -9.42 0.04 -12.61
C GLY A 70 -8.47 -1.03 -13.17
N GLN A 71 -7.15 -0.80 -13.13
CA GLN A 71 -6.16 -1.76 -13.65
C GLN A 71 -5.60 -2.71 -12.59
N ALA A 72 -5.65 -2.33 -11.32
CA ALA A 72 -5.08 -3.12 -10.23
C ALA A 72 -6.16 -3.66 -9.30
N HIS A 73 -5.91 -4.83 -8.70
CA HIS A 73 -6.65 -5.32 -7.55
C HIS A 73 -5.86 -5.01 -6.28
N ILE A 74 -6.54 -4.82 -5.16
CA ILE A 74 -5.91 -4.61 -3.86
C ILE A 74 -6.43 -5.59 -2.80
N LEU A 75 -5.51 -6.24 -2.10
CA LEU A 75 -5.77 -7.02 -0.89
C LEU A 75 -5.14 -6.29 0.31
N MET A 76 -5.98 -5.76 1.17
CA MET A 76 -5.57 -5.00 2.36
C MET A 76 -5.71 -5.86 3.61
N GLY A 77 -4.68 -5.87 4.45
CA GLY A 77 -4.70 -6.55 5.75
C GLY A 77 -4.40 -5.61 6.90
N GLY A 78 -5.10 -5.80 8.00
CA GLY A 78 -4.89 -5.05 9.24
C GLY A 78 -5.27 -5.88 10.46
N ARG A 79 -4.92 -5.43 11.66
CA ARG A 79 -5.39 -6.05 12.90
C ARG A 79 -6.86 -5.76 13.14
N THR A 80 -7.26 -4.54 12.84
CA THR A 80 -8.62 -4.03 12.98
C THR A 80 -9.01 -3.20 11.76
N ALA A 81 -10.29 -2.87 11.62
CA ALA A 81 -10.79 -1.97 10.57
C ALA A 81 -10.08 -0.61 10.55
N GLU A 82 -9.67 -0.10 11.71
CA GLU A 82 -8.99 1.20 11.85
C GLU A 82 -7.58 1.23 11.23
N GLU A 83 -6.96 0.07 11.04
CA GLU A 83 -5.64 -0.05 10.40
C GLU A 83 -5.71 -0.15 8.87
N LEU A 84 -6.90 -0.21 8.28
CA LEU A 84 -7.10 -0.22 6.84
C LEU A 84 -7.20 1.22 6.32
N PHE A 85 -6.03 1.82 6.13
CA PHE A 85 -5.93 3.21 5.69
C PHE A 85 -6.34 3.39 4.22
N TRP A 86 -6.97 4.53 3.92
CA TRP A 86 -7.28 4.98 2.55
C TRP A 86 -8.18 4.04 1.72
N THR A 87 -9.03 3.27 2.35
CA THR A 87 -9.94 2.34 1.66
C THR A 87 -10.76 3.04 0.56
N LYS A 88 -11.24 4.27 0.80
CA LYS A 88 -11.97 5.04 -0.21
C LYS A 88 -11.14 5.37 -1.44
N LEU A 89 -9.87 5.78 -1.26
CA LEU A 89 -8.97 6.07 -2.38
C LEU A 89 -8.67 4.81 -3.19
N TYR A 90 -8.45 3.68 -2.53
CA TYR A 90 -8.25 2.40 -3.22
C TYR A 90 -9.51 1.93 -3.95
N GLN A 91 -10.69 2.16 -3.38
CA GLN A 91 -11.95 1.82 -4.01
C GLN A 91 -12.19 2.61 -5.31
N GLU A 92 -11.70 3.84 -5.38
CA GLU A 92 -11.77 4.68 -6.59
C GLU A 92 -10.72 4.29 -7.64
N LEU A 93 -9.57 3.77 -7.22
CA LEU A 93 -8.43 3.46 -8.08
C LEU A 93 -8.42 2.02 -8.57
N CYS A 94 -8.76 1.05 -7.71
CA CYS A 94 -8.66 -0.36 -8.02
C CYS A 94 -9.96 -0.94 -8.58
N SER A 95 -9.84 -1.96 -9.43
CA SER A 95 -10.99 -2.67 -9.99
C SER A 95 -11.73 -3.50 -8.94
N GLU A 96 -10.98 -4.12 -8.03
CA GLU A 96 -11.50 -4.90 -6.92
C GLU A 96 -10.69 -4.66 -5.64
N MET A 97 -11.37 -4.66 -4.51
CA MET A 97 -10.77 -4.48 -3.21
C MET A 97 -11.19 -5.60 -2.26
N PHE A 98 -10.21 -6.30 -1.72
CA PHE A 98 -10.37 -7.36 -0.74
C PHE A 98 -9.82 -6.91 0.61
N LEU A 99 -10.56 -7.17 1.68
CA LEU A 99 -10.21 -6.73 3.03
C LEU A 99 -10.10 -7.93 3.96
N THR A 100 -9.07 -7.93 4.79
CA THR A 100 -8.90 -8.87 5.89
C THR A 100 -8.55 -8.14 7.17
N THR A 101 -9.10 -8.60 8.30
CA THR A 101 -8.72 -8.11 9.62
C THR A 101 -8.55 -9.28 10.58
N ASP A 102 -7.55 -9.21 11.45
CA ASP A 102 -7.26 -10.30 12.40
C ASP A 102 -8.44 -10.53 13.36
N ASP A 103 -9.10 -9.46 13.78
CA ASP A 103 -10.26 -9.51 14.68
C ASP A 103 -11.59 -9.81 13.97
N GLY A 104 -11.64 -9.67 12.64
CA GLY A 104 -12.86 -9.82 11.84
C GLY A 104 -13.79 -8.62 11.87
N SER A 105 -13.30 -7.44 12.28
CA SER A 105 -14.10 -6.20 12.35
C SER A 105 -14.57 -5.71 10.98
N VAL A 106 -13.83 -6.04 9.91
CA VAL A 106 -14.24 -5.81 8.52
C VAL A 106 -13.61 -6.84 7.59
N GLY A 107 -14.31 -7.21 6.51
CA GLY A 107 -13.84 -8.17 5.53
C GLY A 107 -13.74 -9.60 6.06
N THR A 108 -12.79 -10.37 5.55
CA THR A 108 -12.53 -11.74 5.98
C THR A 108 -11.67 -11.74 7.24
N LYS A 109 -12.06 -12.50 8.25
CA LYS A 109 -11.26 -12.66 9.48
C LYS A 109 -9.97 -13.41 9.19
N GLY A 110 -8.85 -12.81 9.60
CA GLY A 110 -7.50 -13.35 9.47
C GLY A 110 -6.56 -12.41 8.73
N THR A 111 -5.36 -12.90 8.45
CA THR A 111 -4.35 -12.17 7.68
C THR A 111 -4.67 -12.20 6.18
N VAL A 112 -3.91 -11.48 5.35
CA VAL A 112 -4.02 -11.52 3.88
C VAL A 112 -3.95 -12.93 3.32
N MET A 113 -3.33 -13.87 4.03
CA MET A 113 -3.21 -15.28 3.65
C MET A 113 -4.56 -16.01 3.65
N ALA A 114 -5.59 -15.47 4.31
CA ALA A 114 -6.92 -16.05 4.29
C ALA A 114 -7.59 -15.98 2.89
N LEU A 115 -7.26 -14.98 2.09
CA LEU A 115 -7.82 -14.77 0.75
C LEU A 115 -6.81 -14.99 -0.38
N LEU A 116 -5.52 -14.77 -0.14
CA LEU A 116 -4.48 -14.80 -1.18
C LEU A 116 -4.46 -16.09 -2.01
N PRO A 117 -4.56 -17.31 -1.42
CA PRO A 117 -4.57 -18.55 -2.20
C PRO A 117 -5.76 -18.68 -3.15
N GLN A 118 -6.91 -18.09 -2.82
CA GLN A 118 -8.07 -18.07 -3.69
C GLN A 118 -7.85 -17.13 -4.87
N LEU A 119 -7.31 -15.92 -4.63
CA LEU A 119 -7.03 -14.94 -5.67
C LEU A 119 -6.03 -15.45 -6.70
N PHE A 120 -5.10 -16.33 -6.30
CA PHE A 120 -4.19 -16.98 -7.24
C PHE A 120 -4.88 -18.04 -8.10
N LYS A 121 -5.81 -18.81 -7.53
CA LYS A 121 -6.54 -19.87 -8.28
C LYS A 121 -7.46 -19.32 -9.35
N ASP A 122 -8.03 -18.16 -9.13
CA ASP A 122 -8.97 -17.52 -10.06
C ASP A 122 -8.27 -16.97 -11.32
N GLY A 123 -6.91 -17.11 -11.43
CA GLY A 123 -6.13 -16.73 -12.61
C GLY A 123 -6.19 -15.24 -12.94
N GLY A 124 -6.63 -14.44 -11.98
CA GLY A 124 -6.84 -13.01 -12.11
C GLY A 124 -5.57 -12.16 -11.99
N THR A 125 -4.43 -12.77 -11.66
CA THR A 125 -3.20 -12.02 -11.31
C THR A 125 -1.99 -12.59 -12.04
N ASP A 126 -1.14 -11.73 -12.59
CA ASP A 126 0.14 -12.06 -13.22
C ASP A 126 1.36 -11.58 -12.43
N CYS A 127 1.17 -10.65 -11.51
CA CYS A 127 2.22 -10.16 -10.63
C CYS A 127 1.64 -9.67 -9.30
N VAL A 128 2.37 -9.95 -8.21
CA VAL A 128 2.02 -9.50 -6.86
C VAL A 128 3.02 -8.48 -6.37
N TYR A 129 2.53 -7.34 -5.93
CA TYR A 129 3.30 -6.29 -5.31
C TYR A 129 2.97 -6.25 -3.82
N VAL A 130 3.94 -6.52 -2.98
CA VAL A 130 3.70 -6.59 -1.54
C VAL A 130 4.48 -5.52 -0.78
N CYS A 131 3.79 -4.83 0.13
CA CYS A 131 4.42 -3.88 1.05
C CYS A 131 3.75 -3.91 2.42
N GLY A 132 4.55 -3.94 3.48
CA GLY A 132 4.04 -4.00 4.85
C GLY A 132 5.03 -4.61 5.83
N PRO A 133 4.56 -5.08 6.99
CA PRO A 133 5.43 -5.75 7.97
C PRO A 133 6.15 -6.97 7.38
N VAL A 134 7.42 -7.15 7.75
CA VAL A 134 8.27 -8.24 7.22
C VAL A 134 7.62 -9.63 7.30
N PRO A 135 6.96 -10.03 8.40
CA PRO A 135 6.28 -11.33 8.46
C PRO A 135 5.21 -11.49 7.38
N ASN A 136 4.45 -10.42 7.10
CA ASN A 136 3.41 -10.42 6.08
C ASN A 136 4.00 -10.56 4.67
N MET A 137 5.04 -9.77 4.37
CA MET A 137 5.74 -9.87 3.08
C MET A 137 6.35 -11.26 2.85
N ARG A 138 6.93 -11.88 3.90
CA ARG A 138 7.44 -13.26 3.80
C ARG A 138 6.34 -14.27 3.51
N ALA A 139 5.22 -14.18 4.21
CA ALA A 139 4.10 -15.09 4.00
C ALA A 139 3.59 -15.01 2.56
N VAL A 140 3.42 -13.80 2.03
CA VAL A 140 3.00 -13.59 0.64
C VAL A 140 4.02 -14.13 -0.37
N ALA A 141 5.32 -13.92 -0.13
CA ALA A 141 6.39 -14.38 -1.03
C ALA A 141 6.57 -15.90 -1.07
N THR A 142 6.02 -16.63 -0.10
CA THR A 142 6.10 -18.10 -0.01
C THR A 142 4.80 -18.80 -0.35
N ALA A 143 3.77 -18.06 -0.71
CA ALA A 143 2.45 -18.58 -1.11
C ALA A 143 2.44 -19.00 -2.58
#